data_e995ea8d6a1dc0635e6a09da6ae63e99
#
_entry.id   e995ea8d6a1dc0635e6a09da6ae63e99
#
_cell.length_a   1.000
_cell.length_b   1.000
_cell.length_c   1.000
_cell.angle_alpha   90.00
_cell.angle_beta   90.00
_cell.angle_gamma   90.00
#
_symmetry.space_group_name_H-M   'P 1'
#
loop_
_entity.id
_entity.type
_entity.pdbx_description
1 polymer ?
#
loop_
_entity_poly.entity_id
_entity_poly.type
_entity_poly.pdbx_seq_one_letter_code
_entity_poly.pdbx_strand_id
1 'polypeptide(L)'
;QIEPGNFEYEYARTKNPSRDVLEKLLAQIESGDKAFAFASGMSAINTVCDLFGTNYHIVCSDDVYGGTRRLFDKVKTNIDVTYIDFDKNINWNDEIKENTKFIWIETPSNPLMKIIDIKNTVSIASEFKLPVICDNTFASPFNQRPLELGADMVVSSSTKYLGGHSDIVGGSIVVK
;
A
#
# COMPACT_ATOMS: atom_id res chain seq x y z
N GLN A 1 19.74 13.49 33.29
CA GLN A 1 18.39 13.02 33.63
C GLN A 1 17.39 14.00 33.07
N ILE A 2 16.47 13.51 32.27
CA ILE A 2 15.38 14.29 31.69
C ILE A 2 14.28 14.39 32.76
N GLU A 3 13.64 15.54 32.90
CA GLU A 3 12.58 15.74 33.86
C GLU A 3 11.44 14.75 33.66
N PRO A 4 10.84 14.18 34.73
CA PRO A 4 9.71 13.24 34.61
C PRO A 4 8.55 13.87 33.81
N GLY A 5 8.07 13.17 32.79
CA GLY A 5 6.97 13.60 31.96
C GLY A 5 7.32 14.35 30.68
N ASN A 6 8.61 14.59 30.39
CA ASN A 6 9.07 15.27 29.18
C ASN A 6 10.03 14.38 28.37
N PHE A 7 9.59 13.16 28.05
CA PHE A 7 10.36 12.21 27.24
C PHE A 7 9.84 12.21 25.80
N GLU A 8 10.68 12.57 24.86
CA GLU A 8 10.34 12.39 23.43
C GLU A 8 10.27 10.91 23.06
N TYR A 9 11.12 10.08 23.67
CA TYR A 9 11.20 8.63 23.46
C TYR A 9 11.18 7.91 24.81
N GLU A 10 10.00 7.51 25.26
CA GLU A 10 9.83 6.84 26.55
C GLU A 10 9.85 5.32 26.40
N TYR A 11 9.20 4.80 25.37
CA TYR A 11 9.04 3.37 25.14
C TYR A 11 9.06 3.03 23.66
N ALA A 12 9.90 2.10 23.25
CA ALA A 12 10.18 1.82 21.83
C ALA A 12 8.95 1.41 21.00
N ARG A 13 7.95 0.78 21.62
CA ARG A 13 6.70 0.43 20.93
C ARG A 13 5.88 1.66 20.55
N THR A 14 5.83 2.67 21.40
CA THR A 14 5.11 3.90 21.16
C THR A 14 5.89 4.85 20.26
N LYS A 15 7.15 5.11 20.58
CA LYS A 15 8.03 5.97 19.80
C LYS A 15 9.48 5.50 19.90
N ASN A 16 10.18 5.44 18.78
CA ASN A 16 11.56 4.95 18.72
C ASN A 16 12.37 5.81 17.74
N PRO A 17 13.53 6.37 18.14
CA PRO A 17 14.30 7.27 17.27
C PRO A 17 14.79 6.61 15.99
N SER A 18 15.17 5.34 16.01
CA SER A 18 15.59 4.63 14.78
C SER A 18 14.42 4.42 13.82
N ARG A 19 13.23 4.09 14.37
CA ARG A 19 12.03 3.97 13.54
C ARG A 19 11.62 5.31 12.97
N ASP A 20 11.68 6.40 13.72
CA ASP A 20 11.36 7.76 13.24
C ASP A 20 12.27 8.19 12.10
N VAL A 21 13.56 7.85 12.16
CA VAL A 21 14.51 8.11 11.06
C VAL A 21 14.15 7.30 9.82
N LEU A 22 13.84 6.00 9.99
CA LEU A 22 13.42 5.14 8.91
C LEU A 22 12.13 5.65 8.24
N GLU A 23 11.10 6.00 9.02
CA GLU A 23 9.83 6.49 8.51
C GLU A 23 9.99 7.81 7.78
N LYS A 24 10.80 8.74 8.29
CA LYS A 24 11.14 9.99 7.58
C LYS A 24 11.83 9.72 6.24
N LEU A 25 12.78 8.81 6.21
CA LEU A 25 13.48 8.44 4.97
C LEU A 25 12.51 7.82 3.96
N LEU A 26 11.67 6.87 4.40
CA LEU A 26 10.67 6.22 3.55
C LEU A 26 9.69 7.24 2.95
N ALA A 27 9.21 8.20 3.75
CA ALA A 27 8.36 9.29 3.25
C ALA A 27 9.08 10.11 2.18
N GLN A 28 10.33 10.50 2.41
CA GLN A 28 11.11 11.30 1.47
C GLN A 28 11.35 10.60 0.13
N ILE A 29 11.76 9.33 0.15
CA ILE A 29 12.08 8.60 -1.10
C ILE A 29 10.85 8.27 -1.93
N GLU A 30 9.68 8.10 -1.31
CA GLU A 30 8.40 7.89 -2.00
C GLU A 30 7.66 9.20 -2.31
N SER A 31 8.25 10.37 -1.97
CA SER A 31 7.62 11.69 -2.17
C SER A 31 6.29 11.85 -1.42
N GLY A 32 6.20 11.28 -0.22
CA GLY A 32 5.05 11.39 0.66
C GLY A 32 5.31 12.29 1.87
N ASP A 33 4.25 12.62 2.59
CA ASP A 33 4.32 13.45 3.80
C ASP A 33 4.63 12.62 5.04
N LYS A 34 4.13 11.37 5.08
CA LYS A 34 4.29 10.49 6.21
C LYS A 34 4.46 9.03 5.80
N ALA A 35 5.30 8.32 6.52
CA ALA A 35 5.46 6.88 6.38
C ALA A 35 5.28 6.17 7.73
N PHE A 36 4.93 4.90 7.64
CA PHE A 36 4.80 3.97 8.76
C PHE A 36 5.57 2.70 8.43
N ALA A 37 6.44 2.29 9.35
CA ALA A 37 7.23 1.06 9.22
C ALA A 37 6.52 -0.13 9.89
N PHE A 38 6.58 -1.28 9.24
CA PHE A 38 5.94 -2.53 9.65
C PHE A 38 6.94 -3.68 9.68
N ALA A 39 6.62 -4.71 10.45
CA ALA A 39 7.44 -5.92 10.56
C ALA A 39 7.47 -6.76 9.26
N SER A 40 6.56 -6.52 8.32
CA SER A 40 6.53 -7.17 7.00
C SER A 40 5.63 -6.41 6.03
N GLY A 41 5.78 -6.64 4.72
CA GLY A 41 4.84 -6.14 3.73
C GLY A 41 3.42 -6.64 3.98
N MET A 42 3.25 -7.89 4.39
CA MET A 42 1.92 -8.44 4.72
C MET A 42 1.28 -7.75 5.92
N SER A 43 2.04 -7.34 6.94
CA SER A 43 1.47 -6.54 8.03
C SER A 43 1.05 -5.15 7.61
N ALA A 44 1.77 -4.54 6.66
CA ALA A 44 1.37 -3.27 6.05
C ALA A 44 0.05 -3.44 5.27
N ILE A 45 -0.04 -4.43 4.37
CA ILE A 45 -1.26 -4.71 3.58
C ILE A 45 -2.45 -5.00 4.50
N ASN A 46 -2.26 -5.83 5.53
CA ASN A 46 -3.31 -6.12 6.51
C ASN A 46 -3.83 -4.87 7.22
N THR A 47 -2.91 -3.95 7.58
CA THR A 47 -3.28 -2.69 8.22
C THR A 47 -4.12 -1.81 7.29
N VAL A 48 -3.78 -1.75 5.98
CA VAL A 48 -4.61 -1.05 5.00
C VAL A 48 -6.05 -1.59 5.00
N CYS A 49 -6.21 -2.92 5.00
CA CYS A 49 -7.55 -3.52 5.08
C CYS A 49 -8.33 -3.08 6.31
N ASP A 50 -7.64 -2.94 7.46
CA ASP A 50 -8.29 -2.60 8.72
C ASP A 50 -8.70 -1.12 8.83
N LEU A 51 -8.15 -0.23 7.99
CA LEU A 51 -8.49 1.21 7.98
C LEU A 51 -9.94 1.48 7.56
N PHE A 52 -10.53 0.62 6.75
CA PHE A 52 -11.85 0.83 6.14
C PHE A 52 -12.99 0.11 6.88
N GLY A 53 -12.69 -0.52 8.01
CA GLY A 53 -13.69 -1.21 8.83
C GLY A 53 -14.05 -2.59 8.31
N THR A 54 -15.36 -2.90 8.23
CA THR A 54 -15.87 -4.23 7.86
C THR A 54 -16.95 -4.15 6.80
N ASN A 55 -17.15 -5.25 6.05
CA ASN A 55 -18.25 -5.40 5.08
C ASN A 55 -18.19 -4.35 3.96
N TYR A 56 -17.03 -4.19 3.36
CA TYR A 56 -16.80 -3.30 2.23
C TYR A 56 -16.28 -4.06 1.01
N HIS A 57 -16.34 -3.39 -0.13
CA HIS A 57 -15.85 -3.88 -1.41
C HIS A 57 -14.57 -3.14 -1.82
N ILE A 58 -13.71 -3.83 -2.54
CA ILE A 58 -12.53 -3.26 -3.23
C ILE A 58 -12.47 -3.76 -4.66
N VAL A 59 -11.90 -2.92 -5.53
CA VAL A 59 -11.45 -3.35 -6.85
C VAL A 59 -9.95 -3.58 -6.79
N CYS A 60 -9.50 -4.72 -7.28
CA CYS A 60 -8.11 -5.15 -7.19
C CYS A 60 -7.60 -5.62 -8.57
N SER A 61 -6.34 -5.32 -8.90
CA SER A 61 -5.71 -5.93 -10.08
C SER A 61 -5.69 -7.45 -9.96
N ASP A 62 -5.91 -8.14 -11.06
CA ASP A 62 -6.09 -9.60 -11.11
C ASP A 62 -4.80 -10.37 -10.79
N ASP A 63 -3.66 -9.80 -11.16
CA ASP A 63 -2.35 -10.34 -10.86
C ASP A 63 -1.70 -9.55 -9.73
N VAL A 64 -1.67 -10.15 -8.55
CA VAL A 64 -1.04 -9.61 -7.34
C VAL A 64 -0.29 -10.70 -6.61
N TYR A 65 0.61 -10.30 -5.75
CA TYR A 65 1.35 -11.23 -4.89
C TYR A 65 0.42 -12.24 -4.21
N GLY A 66 0.80 -13.51 -4.27
CA GLY A 66 -0.04 -14.62 -3.75
C GLY A 66 -0.40 -14.48 -2.26
N GLY A 67 0.40 -13.76 -1.46
CA GLY A 67 0.08 -13.40 -0.07
C GLY A 67 -1.06 -12.41 0.02
N THR A 68 -1.04 -11.37 -0.81
CA THR A 68 -2.10 -10.36 -0.93
C THR A 68 -3.41 -11.02 -1.34
N ARG A 69 -3.37 -11.84 -2.39
CA ARG A 69 -4.52 -12.61 -2.86
C ARG A 69 -5.12 -13.49 -1.75
N ARG A 70 -4.25 -14.22 -1.04
CA ARG A 70 -4.69 -15.09 0.07
C ARG A 70 -5.26 -14.29 1.23
N LEU A 71 -4.68 -13.13 1.55
CA LEU A 71 -5.20 -12.25 2.59
C LEU A 71 -6.63 -11.83 2.27
N PHE A 72 -6.86 -11.34 1.06
CA PHE A 72 -8.18 -10.87 0.63
C PHE A 72 -9.20 -12.02 0.54
N ASP A 73 -8.84 -13.14 -0.09
CA ASP A 73 -9.80 -14.19 -0.38
C ASP A 73 -10.08 -15.13 0.81
N LYS A 74 -9.13 -15.30 1.74
CA LYS A 74 -9.19 -16.35 2.76
C LYS A 74 -9.11 -15.87 4.21
N VAL A 75 -8.53 -14.70 4.44
CA VAL A 75 -8.31 -14.18 5.79
C VAL A 75 -9.30 -13.04 6.10
N LYS A 76 -9.45 -12.10 5.18
CA LYS A 76 -10.37 -10.97 5.30
C LYS A 76 -11.74 -11.31 4.71
N THR A 77 -12.40 -12.32 5.25
CA THR A 77 -13.69 -12.82 4.75
C THR A 77 -14.84 -11.82 4.79
N ASN A 78 -14.62 -10.67 5.40
CA ASN A 78 -15.54 -9.53 5.46
C ASN A 78 -15.25 -8.45 4.40
N ILE A 79 -14.32 -8.71 3.48
CA ILE A 79 -14.04 -7.86 2.32
C ILE A 79 -14.52 -8.59 1.07
N ASP A 80 -15.32 -7.90 0.25
CA ASP A 80 -15.69 -8.35 -1.08
C ASP A 80 -14.70 -7.79 -2.09
N VAL A 81 -14.21 -8.60 -3.03
CA VAL A 81 -13.14 -8.21 -3.96
C VAL A 81 -13.53 -8.51 -5.39
N THR A 82 -13.54 -7.50 -6.23
CA THR A 82 -13.59 -7.67 -7.68
C THR A 82 -12.18 -7.58 -8.24
N TYR A 83 -11.72 -8.65 -8.89
CA TYR A 83 -10.43 -8.68 -9.57
C TYR A 83 -10.59 -8.34 -11.03
N ILE A 84 -9.82 -7.36 -11.50
CA ILE A 84 -9.90 -6.88 -12.88
C ILE A 84 -8.54 -6.96 -13.59
N ASP A 85 -8.60 -7.30 -14.86
CA ASP A 85 -7.44 -7.29 -15.76
C ASP A 85 -7.34 -5.91 -16.42
N PHE A 86 -6.38 -5.11 -15.99
CA PHE A 86 -6.18 -3.75 -16.48
C PHE A 86 -5.72 -3.67 -17.96
N ASP A 87 -5.33 -4.80 -18.57
CA ASP A 87 -5.02 -4.88 -20.00
C ASP A 87 -6.29 -4.95 -20.86
N LYS A 88 -7.46 -5.14 -20.23
CA LYS A 88 -8.75 -5.21 -20.93
C LYS A 88 -9.50 -3.88 -20.89
N ASN A 89 -10.47 -3.77 -21.78
CA ASN A 89 -11.40 -2.66 -21.71
C ASN A 89 -12.39 -2.87 -20.56
N ILE A 90 -12.31 -2.03 -19.53
CA ILE A 90 -13.07 -2.16 -18.28
C ILE A 90 -14.24 -1.19 -18.31
N ASN A 91 -15.45 -1.68 -18.06
CA ASN A 91 -16.58 -0.83 -17.70
C ASN A 91 -16.62 -0.61 -16.19
N TRP A 92 -16.01 0.46 -15.73
CA TRP A 92 -15.86 0.77 -14.31
C TRP A 92 -17.19 0.89 -13.55
N ASN A 93 -18.27 1.29 -14.23
CA ASN A 93 -19.59 1.34 -13.60
C ASN A 93 -20.13 -0.04 -13.19
N ASP A 94 -19.68 -1.10 -13.85
CA ASP A 94 -20.09 -2.46 -13.52
C ASP A 94 -19.22 -3.06 -12.39
N GLU A 95 -17.99 -2.56 -12.24
CA GLU A 95 -17.01 -3.08 -11.28
C GLU A 95 -17.05 -2.36 -9.92
N ILE A 96 -17.48 -1.11 -9.89
CA ILE A 96 -17.56 -0.29 -8.67
C ILE A 96 -18.95 -0.41 -8.05
N LYS A 97 -18.99 -0.79 -6.78
CA LYS A 97 -20.20 -0.94 -5.97
C LYS A 97 -20.37 0.24 -5.01
N GLU A 98 -21.57 0.43 -4.48
CA GLU A 98 -21.87 1.49 -3.51
C GLU A 98 -20.95 1.45 -2.27
N ASN A 99 -20.59 0.25 -1.83
CA ASN A 99 -19.70 0.03 -0.69
C ASN A 99 -18.22 -0.13 -1.07
N THR A 100 -17.81 0.18 -2.31
CA THR A 100 -16.39 0.19 -2.71
C THR A 100 -15.63 1.25 -1.92
N LYS A 101 -14.48 0.90 -1.37
CA LYS A 101 -13.67 1.79 -0.53
C LYS A 101 -12.38 2.24 -1.18
N PHE A 102 -11.76 1.42 -1.99
CA PHE A 102 -10.52 1.77 -2.70
C PHE A 102 -10.27 0.86 -3.90
N ILE A 103 -9.36 1.31 -4.75
CA ILE A 103 -8.77 0.50 -5.82
C ILE A 103 -7.37 0.10 -5.39
N TRP A 104 -7.09 -1.21 -5.42
CA TRP A 104 -5.77 -1.77 -5.15
C TRP A 104 -5.09 -2.17 -6.44
N ILE A 105 -3.91 -1.65 -6.68
CA ILE A 105 -3.06 -2.04 -7.82
C ILE A 105 -1.69 -2.50 -7.33
N GLU A 106 -1.13 -3.49 -8.00
CA GLU A 106 0.27 -3.90 -7.85
C GLU A 106 0.94 -3.76 -9.22
N THR A 107 1.95 -2.90 -9.33
CA THR A 107 2.60 -2.62 -10.62
C THR A 107 4.07 -2.23 -10.43
N PRO A 108 5.02 -2.97 -11.04
CA PRO A 108 4.82 -4.24 -11.75
C PRO A 108 4.23 -5.33 -10.86
N SER A 109 3.35 -6.16 -11.40
CA SER A 109 2.67 -7.23 -10.65
C SER A 109 3.56 -8.46 -10.39
N ASN A 110 3.16 -9.33 -9.47
CA ASN A 110 3.83 -10.60 -9.21
C ASN A 110 2.84 -11.78 -9.33
N PRO A 111 3.02 -12.77 -10.22
CA PRO A 111 4.30 -13.05 -10.91
C PRO A 111 4.40 -12.57 -12.36
N LEU A 112 3.33 -12.04 -12.98
CA LEU A 112 3.29 -11.84 -14.42
C LEU A 112 3.95 -10.54 -14.90
N MET A 113 4.42 -9.68 -13.99
CA MET A 113 5.07 -8.41 -14.32
C MET A 113 4.20 -7.48 -15.17
N LYS A 114 2.88 -7.53 -14.98
CA LYS A 114 1.95 -6.61 -15.64
C LYS A 114 2.22 -5.17 -15.20
N ILE A 115 2.11 -4.25 -16.14
CA ILE A 115 2.29 -2.81 -15.91
C ILE A 115 0.93 -2.12 -15.99
N ILE A 116 0.56 -1.40 -14.93
CA ILE A 116 -0.68 -0.65 -14.87
C ILE A 116 -0.36 0.84 -14.93
N ASP A 117 -1.08 1.58 -15.77
CA ASP A 117 -1.00 3.05 -15.82
C ASP A 117 -1.65 3.65 -14.58
N ILE A 118 -0.80 4.06 -13.62
CA ILE A 118 -1.23 4.64 -12.34
C ILE A 118 -2.01 5.94 -12.56
N LYS A 119 -1.54 6.83 -13.46
CA LYS A 119 -2.21 8.11 -13.73
C LYS A 119 -3.61 7.92 -14.29
N ASN A 120 -3.75 7.01 -15.23
CA ASN A 120 -5.04 6.67 -15.80
C ASN A 120 -5.97 6.07 -14.74
N THR A 121 -5.46 5.14 -13.92
CA THR A 121 -6.21 4.55 -12.80
C THR A 121 -6.68 5.60 -11.80
N VAL A 122 -5.82 6.53 -11.42
CA VAL A 122 -6.15 7.65 -10.52
C VAL A 122 -7.20 8.56 -11.14
N SER A 123 -7.08 8.89 -12.44
CA SER A 123 -8.08 9.70 -13.13
C SER A 123 -9.47 9.07 -13.07
N ILE A 124 -9.56 7.77 -13.37
CA ILE A 124 -10.80 7.01 -13.30
C ILE A 124 -11.33 6.93 -11.85
N ALA A 125 -10.48 6.58 -10.91
CA ALA A 125 -10.85 6.47 -9.48
C ALA A 125 -11.43 7.78 -8.93
N SER A 126 -10.90 8.93 -9.40
CA SER A 126 -11.37 10.25 -8.97
C SER A 126 -12.83 10.54 -9.36
N GLU A 127 -13.32 10.01 -10.49
CA GLU A 127 -14.72 10.12 -10.91
C GLU A 127 -15.66 9.45 -9.89
N PHE A 128 -15.19 8.41 -9.23
CA PHE A 128 -15.91 7.66 -8.20
C PHE A 128 -15.54 8.08 -6.76
N LYS A 129 -14.62 9.05 -6.61
CA LYS A 129 -14.09 9.51 -5.31
C LYS A 129 -13.45 8.37 -4.50
N LEU A 130 -12.78 7.45 -5.17
CA LEU A 130 -12.10 6.32 -4.56
C LEU A 130 -10.60 6.58 -4.47
N PRO A 131 -9.97 6.30 -3.32
CA PRO A 131 -8.52 6.33 -3.22
C PRO A 131 -7.89 5.16 -3.99
N VAL A 132 -6.71 5.42 -4.56
CA VAL A 132 -5.86 4.41 -5.19
C VAL A 132 -4.71 4.06 -4.28
N ILE A 133 -4.58 2.77 -3.99
CA ILE A 133 -3.51 2.19 -3.18
C ILE A 133 -2.62 1.36 -4.10
N CYS A 134 -1.34 1.69 -4.14
CA CYS A 134 -0.37 1.04 -5.02
C CYS A 134 0.64 0.22 -4.20
N ASP A 135 0.73 -1.06 -4.46
CA ASP A 135 1.88 -1.87 -4.04
C ASP A 135 3.03 -1.61 -5.01
N ASN A 136 4.06 -0.92 -4.53
CA ASN A 136 5.24 -0.48 -5.29
C ASN A 136 6.47 -1.38 -5.04
N THR A 137 6.27 -2.56 -4.48
CA THR A 137 7.37 -3.42 -4.02
C THR A 137 8.38 -3.72 -5.12
N PHE A 138 7.93 -4.03 -6.35
CA PHE A 138 8.82 -4.44 -7.44
C PHE A 138 9.47 -3.27 -8.19
N ALA A 139 8.79 -2.15 -8.34
CA ALA A 139 9.41 -0.98 -8.95
C ALA A 139 10.39 -0.29 -7.98
N SER A 140 10.03 -0.20 -6.73
CA SER A 140 10.66 0.64 -5.71
C SER A 140 10.61 2.14 -6.04
N PRO A 141 10.86 3.05 -5.10
CA PRO A 141 10.85 4.50 -5.35
C PRO A 141 11.97 4.96 -6.31
N PHE A 142 12.92 4.10 -6.62
CA PHE A 142 13.94 4.38 -7.62
C PHE A 142 13.36 4.43 -9.04
N ASN A 143 12.50 3.46 -9.40
CA ASN A 143 11.92 3.36 -10.74
C ASN A 143 10.56 4.05 -10.85
N GLN A 144 9.77 4.10 -9.77
CA GLN A 144 8.40 4.56 -9.79
C GLN A 144 8.01 5.15 -8.44
N ARG A 145 7.36 6.33 -8.45
CA ARG A 145 6.81 6.99 -7.26
C ARG A 145 5.31 7.20 -7.44
N PRO A 146 4.48 6.27 -6.99
CA PRO A 146 3.03 6.32 -7.21
C PRO A 146 2.36 7.58 -6.65
N LEU A 147 2.84 8.14 -5.54
CA LEU A 147 2.30 9.38 -4.98
C LEU A 147 2.49 10.58 -5.92
N GLU A 148 3.61 10.67 -6.63
CA GLU A 148 3.82 11.70 -7.67
C GLU A 148 2.88 11.51 -8.87
N LEU A 149 2.43 10.27 -9.12
CA LEU A 149 1.49 9.92 -10.17
C LEU A 149 0.02 10.06 -9.74
N GLY A 150 -0.22 10.46 -8.49
CA GLY A 150 -1.54 10.76 -7.98
C GLY A 150 -2.16 9.70 -7.07
N ALA A 151 -1.50 8.56 -6.84
CA ALA A 151 -1.96 7.59 -5.85
C ALA A 151 -2.04 8.20 -4.45
N ASP A 152 -2.94 7.70 -3.62
CA ASP A 152 -3.18 8.21 -2.26
C ASP A 152 -2.29 7.51 -1.24
N MET A 153 -1.93 6.27 -1.51
CA MET A 153 -1.13 5.44 -0.60
C MET A 153 -0.21 4.52 -1.39
N VAL A 154 1.00 4.38 -0.90
CA VAL A 154 1.98 3.40 -1.39
C VAL A 154 2.24 2.37 -0.30
N VAL A 155 2.17 1.10 -0.66
CA VAL A 155 2.56 -0.02 0.18
C VAL A 155 3.79 -0.68 -0.43
N SER A 156 4.73 -1.09 0.40
CA SER A 156 5.92 -1.81 -0.06
C SER A 156 6.36 -2.87 0.94
N SER A 157 6.74 -4.03 0.43
CA SER A 157 7.56 -4.97 1.19
C SER A 157 9.00 -4.48 1.18
N SER A 158 9.44 -3.81 2.24
CA SER A 158 10.83 -3.36 2.37
C SER A 158 11.84 -4.51 2.47
N THR A 159 11.35 -5.74 2.64
CA THR A 159 12.11 -7.00 2.49
C THR A 159 12.80 -7.11 1.13
N LYS A 160 12.24 -6.50 0.08
CA LYS A 160 12.69 -6.61 -1.31
C LYS A 160 13.71 -5.52 -1.64
N TYR A 161 13.45 -4.70 -2.64
CA TYR A 161 14.44 -3.75 -3.15
C TYR A 161 14.77 -2.60 -2.21
N LEU A 162 13.86 -2.21 -1.32
CA LEU A 162 14.16 -1.20 -0.30
C LEU A 162 15.25 -1.68 0.68
N GLY A 163 15.17 -2.92 1.15
CA GLY A 163 16.22 -3.56 1.93
C GLY A 163 17.44 -3.90 1.06
N GLY A 164 17.20 -4.50 -0.10
CA GLY A 164 18.17 -4.69 -1.20
C GLY A 164 19.22 -5.78 -0.98
N HIS A 165 19.27 -6.42 0.18
CA HIS A 165 20.36 -7.34 0.54
C HIS A 165 19.88 -8.72 1.01
N SER A 166 18.60 -9.03 0.94
CA SER A 166 18.02 -10.31 1.39
C SER A 166 18.29 -10.66 2.87
N ASP A 167 18.49 -9.67 3.71
CA ASP A 167 18.92 -9.80 5.11
C ASP A 167 17.93 -9.21 6.12
N ILE A 168 16.83 -8.58 5.62
CA ILE A 168 15.77 -8.01 6.47
C ILE A 168 14.39 -8.50 6.04
N VAL A 169 13.45 -8.42 6.97
CA VAL A 169 12.01 -8.50 6.69
C VAL A 169 11.37 -7.21 7.20
N GLY A 170 10.59 -6.56 6.35
CA GLY A 170 9.93 -5.33 6.70
C GLY A 170 8.83 -4.94 5.70
N GLY A 171 8.08 -3.92 6.08
CA GLY A 171 7.06 -3.31 5.22
C GLY A 171 6.91 -1.83 5.50
N SER A 172 6.30 -1.12 4.58
CA SER A 172 5.99 0.30 4.74
C SER A 172 4.66 0.67 4.12
N ILE A 173 4.04 1.70 4.70
CA ILE A 173 2.95 2.47 4.10
C ILE A 173 3.43 3.91 4.04
N VAL A 174 3.25 4.55 2.89
CA VAL A 174 3.55 5.97 2.72
C VAL A 174 2.31 6.67 2.17
N VAL A 175 2.00 7.85 2.72
CA VAL A 175 0.82 8.65 2.36
C VAL A 175 1.21 10.11 2.14
N LYS A 176 0.35 10.83 1.41
CA LYS A 176 0.38 12.30 1.34
C LYS A 176 -0.25 12.90 2.56
#